data_2f1503bc68aac31ff7270e89f94c8eba
#
_entry.id   2f1503bc68aac31ff7270e89f94c8eba
#
_cell.length_a   1.000
_cell.length_b   1.000
_cell.length_c   1.000
_cell.angle_alpha   90.00
_cell.angle_beta   90.00
_cell.angle_gamma   90.00
#
_symmetry.space_group_name_H-M   'P 1'
#
loop_
_entity.id
_entity.type
_entity.pdbx_description
1 polymer ?
#
loop_
_entity_poly.entity_id
_entity_poly.type
_entity_poly.pdbx_seq_one_letter_code
_entity_poly.pdbx_strand_id
1 'polypeptide(L)'
;QKEGGIIGGHIQTKATKIIIETKITGLDNTKKLINYCKNENLAETNILIHISDSTFDETTIKSINQKIRIYNFNFVSITFSELLSSLQEITEKYPFNEELYRLSKDFYYYCTSMNLIKNILRIVPCNKSFELNEKYHLYFQPESRGYSNHQFTGIYATKEVKYIGKVNKVF
;
A
#
# COMPACT_ATOMS: atom_id res chain seq x y z
N GLN A 1 28.73 15.00 14.83
CA GLN A 1 28.15 14.40 13.62
C GLN A 1 26.63 14.52 13.74
N LYS A 2 25.98 15.30 12.83
CA LYS A 2 24.51 15.32 12.73
C LYS A 2 24.09 13.94 12.22
N GLU A 3 23.39 13.15 13.03
CA GLU A 3 22.62 11.99 12.61
C GLU A 3 21.40 12.46 11.81
N GLY A 4 21.65 13.00 10.64
CA GLY A 4 20.60 13.33 9.67
C GLY A 4 20.48 12.18 8.70
N GLY A 5 19.48 11.32 8.87
CA GLY A 5 19.12 10.35 7.83
C GLY A 5 18.78 11.09 6.54
N ILE A 6 19.08 10.50 5.39
CA ILE A 6 18.68 11.05 4.09
C ILE A 6 17.17 10.80 3.94
N ILE A 7 16.41 11.89 3.72
CA ILE A 7 14.98 11.83 3.40
C ILE A 7 14.84 11.25 2.00
N GLY A 8 13.92 10.29 1.81
CA GLY A 8 13.70 9.64 0.52
C GLY A 8 13.07 10.56 -0.53
N GLY A 9 12.25 11.51 -0.12
CA GLY A 9 11.64 12.50 -0.99
C GLY A 9 11.06 13.68 -0.23
N HIS A 10 10.93 14.81 -0.95
CA HIS A 10 10.37 16.05 -0.40
C HIS A 10 9.58 16.78 -1.46
N ILE A 11 8.33 17.13 -1.15
CA ILE A 11 7.46 17.95 -2.00
C ILE A 11 7.07 19.17 -1.17
N GLN A 12 7.30 20.38 -1.71
CA GLN A 12 6.96 21.61 -1.03
C GLN A 12 6.31 22.62 -1.96
N THR A 13 5.18 23.13 -1.53
CA THR A 13 4.49 24.31 -2.09
C THR A 13 4.33 25.35 -0.98
N LYS A 14 3.67 26.49 -1.29
CA LYS A 14 3.31 27.45 -0.25
C LYS A 14 2.33 26.89 0.78
N ALA A 15 1.36 26.06 0.32
CA ALA A 15 0.30 25.53 1.16
C ALA A 15 0.62 24.16 1.76
N THR A 16 1.48 23.35 1.11
CA THR A 16 1.66 21.94 1.49
C THR A 16 3.13 21.57 1.49
N LYS A 17 3.52 20.84 2.54
CA LYS A 17 4.81 20.19 2.66
C LYS A 17 4.62 18.70 2.91
N ILE A 18 5.25 17.87 2.09
CA ILE A 18 5.23 16.42 2.24
C ILE A 18 6.68 15.93 2.32
N ILE A 19 6.98 15.22 3.40
CA ILE A 19 8.23 14.48 3.57
C ILE A 19 7.90 13.01 3.32
N ILE A 20 8.67 12.37 2.45
CA ILE A 20 8.48 10.96 2.10
C ILE A 20 9.72 10.19 2.54
N GLU A 21 9.51 9.20 3.37
CA GLU A 21 10.49 8.20 3.74
C GLU A 21 10.09 6.85 3.18
N THR A 22 11.00 6.20 2.47
CA THR A 22 10.75 4.87 1.89
C THR A 22 11.67 3.83 2.51
N LYS A 23 11.13 2.64 2.75
CA LYS A 23 11.90 1.49 3.20
C LYS A 23 11.49 0.24 2.45
N ILE A 24 12.45 -0.40 1.80
CA ILE A 24 12.20 -1.57 0.95
C ILE A 24 11.73 -2.76 1.78
N THR A 25 12.33 -2.97 2.96
CA THR A 25 11.99 -4.09 3.84
C THR A 25 11.85 -3.62 5.29
N GLY A 26 10.76 -4.05 5.93
CA GLY A 26 10.46 -3.77 7.33
C GLY A 26 10.06 -2.31 7.58
N LEU A 27 10.12 -1.89 8.83
CA LEU A 27 9.71 -0.57 9.29
C LEU A 27 10.92 0.26 9.76
N ASP A 28 10.84 1.56 9.60
CA ASP A 28 11.85 2.48 10.07
C ASP A 28 11.79 2.70 11.60
N ASN A 29 12.88 3.21 12.16
CA ASN A 29 12.90 3.61 13.55
C ASN A 29 12.02 4.85 13.76
N THR A 30 11.06 4.78 14.68
CA THR A 30 10.13 5.87 14.98
C THR A 30 10.84 7.16 15.42
N LYS A 31 11.99 7.07 16.09
CA LYS A 31 12.80 8.25 16.47
C LYS A 31 13.34 8.97 15.24
N LYS A 32 13.77 8.24 14.21
CA LYS A 32 14.25 8.80 12.93
C LYS A 32 13.12 9.58 12.25
N LEU A 33 11.92 8.98 12.15
CA LEU A 33 10.75 9.61 11.56
C LEU A 33 10.37 10.93 12.28
N ILE A 34 10.35 10.91 13.61
CA ILE A 34 10.07 12.11 14.41
C ILE A 34 11.13 13.20 14.18
N ASN A 35 12.40 12.80 14.03
CA ASN A 35 13.49 13.77 13.82
C ASN A 35 13.37 14.50 12.48
N TYR A 36 12.77 13.90 11.45
CA TYR A 36 12.51 14.60 10.18
C TYR A 36 11.55 15.79 10.31
N CYS A 37 10.67 15.78 11.28
CA CYS A 37 9.72 16.86 11.51
C CYS A 37 10.30 18.04 12.30
N LYS A 38 11.49 17.86 12.90
CA LYS A 38 12.15 18.90 13.69
C LYS A 38 12.84 19.92 12.79
N ASN A 39 12.73 21.18 13.16
CA ASN A 39 13.44 22.29 12.48
C ASN A 39 13.09 22.48 11.00
N GLU A 40 11.91 22.02 10.58
CA GLU A 40 11.42 22.20 9.23
C GLU A 40 10.68 23.53 9.08
N ASN A 41 10.86 24.19 7.92
CA ASN A 41 10.03 25.32 7.56
C ASN A 41 8.61 24.82 7.28
N LEU A 42 7.63 25.32 8.03
CA LEU A 42 6.26 24.84 7.98
C LEU A 42 5.50 25.49 6.82
N ALA A 43 4.64 24.68 6.19
CA ALA A 43 3.55 25.11 5.33
C ALA A 43 2.23 25.09 6.14
N GLU A 44 1.11 25.41 5.51
CA GLU A 44 -0.21 25.31 6.15
C GLU A 44 -0.54 23.85 6.50
N THR A 45 -0.22 22.93 5.59
CA THR A 45 -0.39 21.48 5.77
C THR A 45 0.97 20.77 5.66
N ASN A 46 1.33 20.02 6.69
CA ASN A 46 2.58 19.27 6.73
C ASN A 46 2.30 17.78 6.95
N ILE A 47 2.84 16.93 6.09
CA ILE A 47 2.61 15.49 6.11
C ILE A 47 3.95 14.75 6.07
N LEU A 48 4.11 13.77 6.95
CA LEU A 48 5.19 12.78 6.88
C LEU A 48 4.59 11.45 6.41
N ILE A 49 4.99 10.99 5.23
CA ILE A 49 4.56 9.72 4.65
C ILE A 49 5.70 8.71 4.78
N HIS A 50 5.40 7.57 5.38
CA HIS A 50 6.26 6.40 5.36
C HIS A 50 5.70 5.35 4.42
N ILE A 51 6.51 4.89 3.46
CA ILE A 51 6.14 3.89 2.45
C ILE A 51 7.06 2.68 2.62
N SER A 52 6.48 1.50 2.83
CA SER A 52 7.26 0.26 2.94
C SER A 52 6.45 -0.97 2.48
N ASP A 53 7.01 -2.16 2.66
CA ASP A 53 6.31 -3.43 2.38
C ASP A 53 5.24 -3.79 3.43
N SER A 54 5.20 -3.07 4.55
CA SER A 54 4.25 -3.22 5.65
C SER A 54 3.98 -1.89 6.33
N THR A 55 2.81 -1.72 6.95
CA THR A 55 2.44 -0.52 7.71
C THR A 55 2.77 -0.69 9.19
N PHE A 56 2.95 0.42 9.88
CA PHE A 56 2.93 0.44 11.35
C PHE A 56 1.54 0.06 11.87
N ASP A 57 1.50 -0.56 13.05
CA ASP A 57 0.25 -0.78 13.76
C ASP A 57 -0.39 0.54 14.20
N GLU A 58 -1.71 0.53 14.44
CA GLU A 58 -2.47 1.73 14.80
C GLU A 58 -1.95 2.41 16.07
N THR A 59 -1.48 1.65 17.05
CA THR A 59 -0.99 2.22 18.32
C THR A 59 0.31 2.97 18.10
N THR A 60 1.19 2.44 17.26
CA THR A 60 2.44 3.09 16.84
C THR A 60 2.16 4.34 16.02
N ILE A 61 1.23 4.29 15.05
CA ILE A 61 0.82 5.45 14.25
C ILE A 61 0.29 6.57 15.15
N LYS A 62 -0.62 6.24 16.09
CA LYS A 62 -1.14 7.21 17.06
C LYS A 62 -0.03 7.83 17.92
N SER A 63 0.92 7.02 18.40
CA SER A 63 2.07 7.50 19.19
C SER A 63 2.98 8.44 18.39
N ILE A 64 3.27 8.12 17.12
CA ILE A 64 4.05 9.00 16.25
C ILE A 64 3.31 10.33 16.05
N ASN A 65 2.02 10.29 15.68
CA ASN A 65 1.20 11.49 15.47
C ASN A 65 1.16 12.39 16.70
N GLN A 66 1.00 11.84 17.91
CA GLN A 66 1.07 12.61 19.15
C GLN A 66 2.39 13.36 19.31
N LYS A 67 3.51 12.71 18.97
CA LYS A 67 4.85 13.29 19.13
C LYS A 67 5.19 14.33 18.08
N ILE A 68 4.72 14.19 16.83
CA ILE A 68 5.03 15.13 15.75
C ILE A 68 4.01 16.28 15.66
N ARG A 69 2.88 16.19 16.35
CA ARG A 69 1.86 17.25 16.39
C ARG A 69 2.42 18.60 16.86
N ILE A 70 3.39 18.58 17.78
CA ILE A 70 4.06 19.79 18.25
C ILE A 70 4.86 20.50 17.13
N TYR A 71 5.22 19.77 16.07
CA TYR A 71 5.86 20.28 14.86
C TYR A 71 4.86 20.56 13.73
N ASN A 72 3.55 20.50 14.01
CA ASN A 72 2.46 20.68 13.04
C ASN A 72 2.52 19.71 11.86
N PHE A 73 2.90 18.44 12.09
CA PHE A 73 2.91 17.36 11.11
C PHE A 73 1.85 16.32 11.40
N ASN A 74 1.33 15.70 10.33
CA ASN A 74 0.55 14.46 10.38
C ASN A 74 1.36 13.32 9.78
N PHE A 75 1.32 12.15 10.40
CA PHE A 75 1.99 10.94 9.93
C PHE A 75 1.01 9.98 9.26
N VAL A 76 1.44 9.47 8.12
CA VAL A 76 0.74 8.44 7.36
C VAL A 76 1.72 7.32 7.06
N SER A 77 1.32 6.08 7.31
CA SER A 77 2.08 4.89 6.92
C SER A 77 1.26 4.10 5.90
N ILE A 78 1.84 3.88 4.73
CA ILE A 78 1.21 3.13 3.63
C ILE A 78 2.18 2.10 3.08
N THR A 79 1.63 1.09 2.43
CA THR A 79 2.40 0.10 1.68
C THR A 79 2.61 0.55 0.23
N PHE A 80 3.61 -0.03 -0.45
CA PHE A 80 3.76 0.13 -1.90
C PHE A 80 2.52 -0.35 -2.67
N SER A 81 1.83 -1.38 -2.16
CA SER A 81 0.58 -1.88 -2.77
C SER A 81 -0.56 -0.87 -2.66
N GLU A 82 -0.72 -0.19 -1.52
CA GLU A 82 -1.74 0.86 -1.33
C GLU A 82 -1.43 2.08 -2.19
N LEU A 83 -0.17 2.50 -2.26
CA LEU A 83 0.24 3.59 -3.15
C LEU A 83 -0.05 3.27 -4.61
N LEU A 84 0.25 2.02 -5.06
CA LEU A 84 -0.04 1.58 -6.41
C LEU A 84 -1.54 1.55 -6.69
N SER A 85 -2.36 1.07 -5.75
CA SER A 85 -3.82 1.07 -5.88
C SER A 85 -4.36 2.49 -6.03
N SER A 86 -3.90 3.43 -5.20
CA SER A 86 -4.30 4.84 -5.30
C SER A 86 -3.90 5.46 -6.65
N LEU A 87 -2.71 5.11 -7.16
CA LEU A 87 -2.25 5.58 -8.46
C LEU A 87 -3.10 5.02 -9.61
N GLN A 88 -3.52 3.75 -9.51
CA GLN A 88 -4.44 3.12 -10.47
C GLN A 88 -5.82 3.79 -10.46
N GLU A 89 -6.40 4.05 -9.28
CA GLU A 89 -7.66 4.79 -9.15
C GLU A 89 -7.61 6.19 -9.78
N ILE A 90 -6.50 6.90 -9.59
CA ILE A 90 -6.30 8.22 -10.22
C ILE A 90 -6.19 8.07 -11.73
N THR A 91 -5.47 7.06 -12.23
CA THR A 91 -5.34 6.78 -13.66
C THR A 91 -6.70 6.49 -14.32
N GLU A 92 -7.57 5.75 -13.63
CA GLU A 92 -8.94 5.48 -14.10
C GLU A 92 -9.82 6.75 -14.17
N LYS A 93 -9.61 7.70 -13.24
CA LYS A 93 -10.31 9.01 -13.28
C LYS A 93 -9.85 9.91 -14.42
N TYR A 94 -8.62 9.74 -14.88
CA TYR A 94 -8.02 10.54 -15.94
C TYR A 94 -7.51 9.68 -17.11
N PRO A 95 -8.40 8.95 -17.81
CA PRO A 95 -8.04 7.91 -18.77
C PRO A 95 -7.26 8.42 -20.00
N PHE A 96 -7.34 9.72 -20.29
CA PHE A 96 -6.62 10.34 -21.41
C PHE A 96 -5.28 10.96 -21.03
N ASN A 97 -4.84 10.80 -19.77
CA ASN A 97 -3.55 11.29 -19.32
C ASN A 97 -2.47 10.22 -19.55
N GLU A 98 -1.84 10.25 -20.72
CA GLU A 98 -0.83 9.28 -21.12
C GLU A 98 0.40 9.28 -20.20
N GLU A 99 0.79 10.44 -19.68
CA GLU A 99 1.94 10.54 -18.78
C GLU A 99 1.65 9.86 -17.45
N LEU A 100 0.46 10.09 -16.88
CA LEU A 100 0.01 9.43 -15.65
C LEU A 100 -0.10 7.91 -15.84
N TYR A 101 -0.63 7.46 -16.98
CA TYR A 101 -0.70 6.04 -17.33
C TYR A 101 0.69 5.41 -17.40
N ARG A 102 1.64 6.07 -18.09
CA ARG A 102 3.02 5.60 -18.20
C ARG A 102 3.68 5.52 -16.83
N LEU A 103 3.55 6.57 -16.00
CA LEU A 103 4.10 6.61 -14.64
C LEU A 103 3.54 5.46 -13.77
N SER A 104 2.24 5.22 -13.82
CA SER A 104 1.59 4.13 -13.08
C SER A 104 2.14 2.77 -13.50
N LYS A 105 2.32 2.57 -14.81
CA LYS A 105 2.86 1.33 -15.38
C LYS A 105 4.34 1.13 -15.00
N ASP A 106 5.15 2.15 -15.09
CA ASP A 106 6.58 2.10 -14.75
C ASP A 106 6.75 1.84 -13.24
N PHE A 107 5.94 2.47 -12.40
CA PHE A 107 5.93 2.23 -10.97
C PHE A 107 5.49 0.80 -10.62
N TYR A 108 4.48 0.26 -11.30
CA TYR A 108 4.08 -1.14 -11.15
C TYR A 108 5.24 -2.10 -11.48
N TYR A 109 5.93 -1.89 -12.61
CA TYR A 109 7.07 -2.72 -12.99
C TYR A 109 8.23 -2.60 -12.02
N TYR A 110 8.52 -1.40 -11.54
CA TYR A 110 9.51 -1.19 -10.50
C TYR A 110 9.16 -1.96 -9.22
N CYS A 111 7.96 -1.79 -8.70
CA CYS A 111 7.52 -2.50 -7.48
C CYS A 111 7.57 -4.02 -7.64
N THR A 112 7.21 -4.54 -8.83
CA THR A 112 7.27 -5.98 -9.12
C THR A 112 8.71 -6.47 -9.20
N SER A 113 9.57 -5.76 -9.93
CA SER A 113 10.99 -6.15 -10.10
C SER A 113 11.77 -6.12 -8.79
N MET A 114 11.43 -5.17 -7.90
CA MET A 114 12.05 -5.01 -6.59
C MET A 114 11.37 -5.84 -5.50
N ASN A 115 10.36 -6.64 -5.86
CA ASN A 115 9.57 -7.46 -4.92
C ASN A 115 8.93 -6.65 -3.77
N LEU A 116 8.54 -5.38 -4.03
CA LEU A 116 7.94 -4.46 -3.06
C LEU A 116 6.44 -4.70 -2.87
N ILE A 117 5.79 -5.35 -3.84
CA ILE A 117 4.40 -5.77 -3.78
C ILE A 117 4.34 -7.28 -3.66
N LYS A 118 3.64 -7.74 -2.62
CA LYS A 118 3.47 -9.17 -2.39
C LYS A 118 2.24 -9.65 -3.18
N ASN A 119 2.49 -10.39 -4.25
CA ASN A 119 1.42 -11.10 -4.97
C ASN A 119 1.00 -12.33 -4.16
N ILE A 120 0.01 -12.16 -3.29
CA ILE A 120 -0.49 -13.24 -2.46
C ILE A 120 -1.55 -14.01 -3.25
N LEU A 121 -1.25 -15.27 -3.55
CA LEU A 121 -2.21 -16.23 -4.10
C LEU A 121 -2.77 -17.08 -2.96
N ARG A 122 -4.08 -16.99 -2.74
CA ARG A 122 -4.80 -17.89 -1.84
C ARG A 122 -5.40 -19.04 -2.63
N ILE A 123 -4.99 -20.27 -2.35
CA ILE A 123 -5.58 -21.47 -2.95
C ILE A 123 -6.72 -21.95 -2.06
N VAL A 124 -7.90 -22.13 -2.64
CA VAL A 124 -9.12 -22.50 -1.94
C VAL A 124 -9.75 -23.77 -2.52
N PRO A 125 -10.09 -24.78 -1.68
CA PRO A 125 -10.74 -25.98 -2.14
C PRO A 125 -12.22 -25.72 -2.45
N CYS A 126 -12.64 -26.03 -3.67
CA CYS A 126 -13.99 -25.71 -4.19
C CYS A 126 -14.72 -26.91 -4.79
N ASN A 127 -14.44 -28.14 -4.35
CA ASN A 127 -15.02 -29.34 -4.98
C ASN A 127 -16.54 -29.29 -5.16
N LYS A 128 -17.30 -28.88 -4.12
CA LYS A 128 -18.77 -28.80 -4.18
C LYS A 128 -19.32 -27.55 -4.88
N SER A 129 -18.56 -26.46 -4.90
CA SER A 129 -18.98 -25.18 -5.47
C SER A 129 -18.29 -24.87 -6.79
N PHE A 130 -17.51 -25.81 -7.31
CA PHE A 130 -16.67 -25.57 -8.49
C PHE A 130 -17.48 -25.06 -9.69
N GLU A 131 -18.57 -25.74 -10.06
CA GLU A 131 -19.41 -25.34 -11.21
C GLU A 131 -20.02 -23.95 -11.05
N LEU A 132 -20.41 -23.57 -9.82
CA LEU A 132 -20.94 -22.25 -9.53
C LEU A 132 -19.83 -21.17 -9.61
N ASN A 133 -18.65 -21.49 -9.07
CA ASN A 133 -17.51 -20.59 -9.10
C ASN A 133 -17.05 -20.34 -10.55
N GLU A 134 -17.04 -21.37 -11.39
CA GLU A 134 -16.73 -21.29 -12.82
C GLU A 134 -17.76 -20.46 -13.57
N LYS A 135 -19.06 -20.80 -13.40
CA LYS A 135 -20.16 -20.16 -14.12
C LYS A 135 -20.28 -18.66 -13.84
N TYR A 136 -20.05 -18.24 -12.59
CA TYR A 136 -20.29 -16.86 -12.17
C TYR A 136 -19.00 -16.07 -11.94
N HIS A 137 -17.84 -16.69 -12.10
CA HIS A 137 -16.54 -16.10 -11.79
C HIS A 137 -16.47 -15.50 -10.37
N LEU A 138 -17.10 -16.19 -9.41
CA LEU A 138 -17.21 -15.79 -8.02
C LEU A 138 -16.63 -16.88 -7.12
N TYR A 139 -15.96 -16.45 -6.05
CA TYR A 139 -15.67 -17.33 -4.92
C TYR A 139 -16.46 -16.87 -3.69
N PHE A 140 -17.11 -17.79 -3.01
CA PHE A 140 -17.83 -17.52 -1.77
C PHE A 140 -17.47 -18.54 -0.70
N GLN A 141 -17.49 -18.10 0.53
CA GLN A 141 -17.24 -18.92 1.71
C GLN A 141 -18.11 -18.45 2.88
N PRO A 142 -18.34 -19.32 3.90
CA PRO A 142 -19.02 -18.90 5.12
C PRO A 142 -18.29 -17.71 5.76
N GLU A 143 -19.05 -16.74 6.24
CA GLU A 143 -18.52 -15.53 6.91
C GLU A 143 -17.60 -15.88 8.08
N SER A 144 -17.89 -16.98 8.79
CA SER A 144 -17.07 -17.50 9.91
C SER A 144 -15.62 -17.82 9.54
N ARG A 145 -15.28 -17.97 8.26
CA ARG A 145 -13.90 -18.18 7.80
C ARG A 145 -13.11 -16.88 7.66
N GLY A 146 -13.79 -15.73 7.73
CA GLY A 146 -13.18 -14.41 7.55
C GLY A 146 -12.55 -14.22 6.17
N TYR A 147 -12.03 -13.03 5.94
CA TYR A 147 -11.27 -12.70 4.74
C TYR A 147 -9.80 -12.46 5.11
N SER A 148 -8.88 -13.08 4.38
CA SER A 148 -7.46 -12.74 4.41
C SER A 148 -7.11 -11.94 3.17
N ASN A 149 -6.42 -10.82 3.32
CA ASN A 149 -6.04 -9.97 2.20
C ASN A 149 -5.14 -10.74 1.22
N HIS A 150 -5.57 -10.85 -0.05
CA HIS A 150 -4.84 -11.51 -1.13
C HIS A 150 -5.27 -10.93 -2.48
N GLN A 151 -4.35 -10.88 -3.43
CA GLN A 151 -4.60 -10.32 -4.76
C GLN A 151 -5.13 -11.35 -5.75
N PHE A 152 -4.82 -12.62 -5.54
CA PHE A 152 -5.22 -13.70 -6.43
C PHE A 152 -5.86 -14.84 -5.67
N THR A 153 -6.91 -15.42 -6.24
CA THR A 153 -7.55 -16.64 -5.73
C THR A 153 -7.33 -17.77 -6.72
N GLY A 154 -6.78 -18.88 -6.24
CA GLY A 154 -6.67 -20.14 -6.98
C GLY A 154 -7.80 -21.09 -6.59
N ILE A 155 -8.59 -21.51 -7.54
CA ILE A 155 -9.66 -22.50 -7.36
C ILE A 155 -9.07 -23.90 -7.46
N TYR A 156 -9.06 -24.62 -6.35
CA TYR A 156 -8.56 -26.00 -6.28
C TYR A 156 -9.70 -26.99 -6.29
N ALA A 157 -9.74 -27.86 -7.30
CA ALA A 157 -10.69 -28.94 -7.43
C ALA A 157 -10.03 -30.17 -8.10
N THR A 158 -10.50 -31.36 -7.80
CA THR A 158 -10.01 -32.61 -8.42
C THR A 158 -8.47 -32.78 -8.37
N LYS A 159 -7.86 -32.42 -7.23
CA LYS A 159 -6.42 -32.51 -6.94
C LYS A 159 -5.51 -31.59 -7.76
N GLU A 160 -6.04 -30.52 -8.37
CA GLU A 160 -5.27 -29.52 -9.09
C GLU A 160 -5.86 -28.11 -8.94
N VAL A 161 -5.06 -27.09 -9.22
CA VAL A 161 -5.55 -25.71 -9.34
C VAL A 161 -6.12 -25.54 -10.74
N LYS A 162 -7.45 -25.41 -10.84
CA LYS A 162 -8.16 -25.29 -12.11
C LYS A 162 -8.08 -23.90 -12.69
N TYR A 163 -8.21 -22.88 -11.85
CA TYR A 163 -8.23 -21.48 -12.23
C TYR A 163 -7.46 -20.62 -11.24
N ILE A 164 -6.86 -19.55 -11.74
CA ILE A 164 -6.33 -18.45 -10.93
C ILE A 164 -6.97 -17.17 -11.45
N GLY A 165 -7.66 -16.46 -10.55
CA GLY A 165 -8.30 -15.19 -10.84
C GLY A 165 -7.75 -14.08 -9.96
N LYS A 166 -7.70 -12.84 -10.51
CA LYS A 166 -7.45 -11.64 -9.72
C LYS A 166 -8.70 -11.30 -8.91
N VAL A 167 -8.53 -10.94 -7.64
CA VAL A 167 -9.63 -10.47 -6.78
C VAL A 167 -9.88 -9.01 -7.13
N ASN A 168 -11.05 -8.73 -7.73
CA ASN A 168 -11.43 -7.38 -8.11
C ASN A 168 -12.26 -6.69 -7.03
N LYS A 169 -13.07 -7.46 -6.30
CA LYS A 169 -13.96 -6.94 -5.25
C LYS A 169 -14.28 -8.02 -4.22
N VAL A 170 -14.42 -7.59 -2.98
CA VAL A 170 -14.91 -8.39 -1.85
C VAL A 170 -16.21 -7.77 -1.36
N PHE A 171 -17.21 -8.61 -1.06
CA PHE A 171 -18.54 -8.18 -0.60
C PHE A 171 -18.76 -8.61 0.84
#